data_ad9d8724e80aa7aa18160f7d1ac2a2e8
#
_entry.id   ad9d8724e80aa7aa18160f7d1ac2a2e8
#
_cell.length_a   1.000
_cell.length_b   1.000
_cell.length_c   1.000
_cell.angle_alpha   90.00
_cell.angle_beta   90.00
_cell.angle_gamma   90.00
#
_symmetry.space_group_name_H-M   'P 1'
#
loop_
_entity.id
_entity.type
_entity.pdbx_description
1 polymer ?
#
loop_
_entity_poly.entity_id
_entity_poly.type
_entity_poly.pdbx_seq_one_letter_code
_entity_poly.pdbx_strand_id
1 'polypeptide(L)'
;MEKRKIGEFVKFIPGINPTRARKQYGSDEIDYYDQAAFERDNRHEDGFVEEEIIGDIPADLALQKGDVVISNSMQLATIVGEANAGKVPSLNFTKVEFCDDNLDKRYFIYLFNAYHDVKYQKMRELQGNGPILRIPIKSLEKLEIPVVSLEKQVKIGRAYVESLKLQAKLITYGKLIEKFTEQVLGESIVKEKKDEI
;
A
#
# COMPACT_ATOMS: atom_id res chain seq x y z
N MET A 1 12.14 -4.25 -25.55
CA MET A 1 11.06 -3.68 -24.72
C MET A 1 11.51 -2.29 -24.33
N GLU A 2 10.70 -1.29 -24.65
CA GLU A 2 11.03 0.10 -24.35
C GLU A 2 10.98 0.34 -22.84
N LYS A 3 12.01 0.98 -22.28
CA LYS A 3 12.02 1.42 -20.88
C LYS A 3 11.84 2.93 -20.84
N ARG A 4 11.00 3.40 -19.94
CA ARG A 4 10.73 4.83 -19.74
C ARG A 4 10.79 5.17 -18.25
N LYS A 5 11.06 6.43 -17.93
CA LYS A 5 11.10 6.88 -16.54
C LYS A 5 9.70 6.92 -15.94
N ILE A 6 9.56 6.44 -14.72
CA ILE A 6 8.27 6.40 -14.04
C ILE A 6 7.68 7.80 -13.83
N GLY A 7 8.54 8.81 -13.60
CA GLY A 7 8.13 10.22 -13.48
C GLY A 7 7.52 10.84 -14.74
N GLU A 8 7.55 10.13 -15.90
CA GLU A 8 6.82 10.55 -17.09
C GLU A 8 5.31 10.24 -16.98
N PHE A 9 4.93 9.32 -16.10
CA PHE A 9 3.56 8.84 -15.93
C PHE A 9 2.91 9.28 -14.63
N VAL A 10 3.73 9.54 -13.59
CA VAL A 10 3.22 9.84 -12.26
C VAL A 10 4.01 10.96 -11.59
N LYS A 11 3.34 11.67 -10.67
CA LYS A 11 3.95 12.59 -9.71
C LYS A 11 3.94 11.96 -8.33
N PHE A 12 4.98 12.20 -7.56
CA PHE A 12 5.11 11.75 -6.18
C PHE A 12 4.87 12.92 -5.24
N ILE A 13 3.80 12.85 -4.46
CA ILE A 13 3.38 13.89 -3.51
C ILE A 13 3.73 13.40 -2.10
N PRO A 14 4.70 14.04 -1.42
CA PRO A 14 5.06 13.65 -0.06
C PRO A 14 3.91 13.95 0.91
N GLY A 15 3.72 13.07 1.88
CA GLY A 15 2.79 13.30 2.97
C GLY A 15 3.24 14.46 3.88
N ILE A 16 2.39 14.86 4.79
CA ILE A 16 2.52 16.08 5.59
C ILE A 16 3.04 15.76 6.99
N ASN A 17 3.84 16.70 7.53
CA ASN A 17 4.22 16.63 8.93
C ASN A 17 2.99 16.97 9.82
N PRO A 18 2.58 16.08 10.76
CA PRO A 18 1.42 16.28 11.62
C PRO A 18 1.47 17.61 12.40
N THR A 19 2.63 17.98 12.92
CA THR A 19 2.81 19.25 13.65
C THR A 19 2.60 20.47 12.75
N ARG A 20 3.02 20.37 11.49
CA ARG A 20 2.85 21.45 10.50
C ARG A 20 1.40 21.55 10.03
N ALA A 21 0.76 20.43 9.82
CA ALA A 21 -0.64 20.36 9.42
C ALA A 21 -1.56 20.99 10.48
N ARG A 22 -1.37 20.69 11.78
CA ARG A 22 -2.13 21.31 12.87
C ARG A 22 -2.00 22.83 12.87
N LYS A 23 -0.79 23.36 12.65
CA LYS A 23 -0.54 24.81 12.60
C LYS A 23 -1.19 25.49 11.38
N GLN A 24 -1.25 24.79 10.26
CA GLN A 24 -1.71 25.35 8.99
C GLN A 24 -3.22 25.25 8.81
N TYR A 25 -3.86 24.20 9.31
CA TYR A 25 -5.27 23.92 9.08
C TYR A 25 -6.16 24.04 10.33
N GLY A 26 -5.56 24.32 11.50
CA GLY A 26 -6.31 24.68 12.73
C GLY A 26 -7.22 23.61 13.30
N SER A 27 -7.17 22.36 12.80
CA SER A 27 -7.97 21.26 13.32
C SER A 27 -7.13 20.30 14.16
N ASP A 28 -7.59 20.03 15.38
CA ASP A 28 -6.99 19.01 16.26
C ASP A 28 -7.35 17.56 15.85
N GLU A 29 -8.28 17.39 14.91
CA GLU A 29 -8.85 16.09 14.50
C GLU A 29 -8.50 15.72 13.06
N ILE A 30 -7.21 15.70 12.71
CA ILE A 30 -6.79 15.17 11.42
C ILE A 30 -6.57 13.66 11.57
N ASP A 31 -7.34 12.85 10.84
CA ASP A 31 -7.11 11.41 10.76
C ASP A 31 -5.97 11.11 9.78
N TYR A 32 -4.86 10.61 10.33
CA TYR A 32 -3.67 10.36 9.54
C TYR A 32 -3.64 8.93 9.00
N TYR A 33 -3.22 8.83 7.74
CA TYR A 33 -2.84 7.55 7.14
C TYR A 33 -1.53 7.08 7.77
N ASP A 34 -1.62 6.04 8.56
CA ASP A 34 -0.55 5.47 9.35
C ASP A 34 -0.13 4.08 8.85
N GLN A 35 0.78 3.45 9.57
CA GLN A 35 1.27 2.11 9.23
C GLN A 35 0.15 1.04 9.28
N ALA A 36 -0.78 1.14 10.23
CA ALA A 36 -1.88 0.18 10.34
C ALA A 36 -2.87 0.33 9.17
N ALA A 37 -3.15 1.57 8.74
CA ALA A 37 -3.94 1.85 7.54
C ALA A 37 -3.26 1.27 6.28
N PHE A 38 -1.95 1.48 6.12
CA PHE A 38 -1.19 0.92 5.00
C PHE A 38 -1.21 -0.61 4.98
N GLU A 39 -1.01 -1.26 6.12
CA GLU A 39 -1.02 -2.72 6.22
C GLU A 39 -2.39 -3.31 5.90
N ARG A 40 -3.49 -2.62 6.28
CA ARG A 40 -4.85 -3.00 5.90
C ARG A 40 -5.02 -2.94 4.38
N ASP A 41 -4.69 -1.82 3.78
CA ASP A 41 -4.81 -1.63 2.33
C ASP A 41 -3.91 -2.60 1.55
N ASN A 42 -2.70 -2.90 2.07
CA ASN A 42 -1.77 -3.82 1.41
C ASN A 42 -2.23 -5.28 1.39
N ARG A 43 -3.24 -5.64 2.18
CA ARG A 43 -3.92 -6.95 2.09
C ARG A 43 -4.89 -7.04 0.93
N HIS A 44 -5.29 -5.89 0.36
CA HIS A 44 -6.24 -5.76 -0.74
C HIS A 44 -7.58 -6.48 -0.48
N GLU A 45 -8.02 -6.54 0.79
CA GLU A 45 -9.25 -7.26 1.20
C GLU A 45 -10.50 -6.59 0.61
N ASP A 46 -10.51 -5.26 0.53
CA ASP A 46 -11.65 -4.46 0.02
C ASP A 46 -11.83 -4.54 -1.50
N GLY A 47 -10.92 -5.21 -2.19
CA GLY A 47 -10.90 -5.26 -3.64
C GLY A 47 -10.35 -3.97 -4.28
N PHE A 48 -10.18 -4.04 -5.60
CA PHE A 48 -9.93 -2.85 -6.42
C PHE A 48 -11.28 -2.26 -6.81
N VAL A 49 -11.55 -1.05 -6.36
CA VAL A 49 -12.75 -0.30 -6.78
C VAL A 49 -12.31 0.74 -7.78
N GLU A 50 -12.97 0.76 -8.94
CA GLU A 50 -12.88 1.86 -9.89
C GLU A 50 -13.53 3.09 -9.24
N GLU A 51 -12.96 4.26 -9.50
CA GLU A 51 -13.21 5.52 -8.81
C GLU A 51 -14.70 5.84 -8.65
N GLU A 52 -15.15 6.01 -7.40
CA GLU A 52 -16.28 6.88 -7.10
C GLU A 52 -15.73 8.11 -6.39
N ILE A 53 -15.92 9.27 -6.99
CA ILE A 53 -15.59 10.57 -6.41
C ILE A 53 -16.64 10.84 -5.33
N ILE A 54 -16.27 10.75 -4.06
CA ILE A 54 -17.12 11.13 -2.93
C ILE A 54 -16.56 12.40 -2.30
N GLY A 55 -17.43 13.41 -2.24
CA GLY A 55 -17.20 14.81 -2.07
C GLY A 55 -16.66 15.35 -0.74
N ASP A 56 -16.38 16.67 -0.77
CA ASP A 56 -16.30 17.67 0.33
C ASP A 56 -15.22 17.56 1.40
N ILE A 57 -14.03 17.04 1.07
CA ILE A 57 -12.81 17.35 1.82
C ILE A 57 -11.87 18.11 0.87
N PRO A 58 -11.06 19.09 1.34
CA PRO A 58 -10.10 19.76 0.45
C PRO A 58 -9.28 18.72 -0.30
N ALA A 59 -9.56 18.57 -1.59
CA ALA A 59 -9.16 17.44 -2.43
C ALA A 59 -7.63 17.25 -2.54
N ASP A 60 -6.84 18.25 -2.10
CA ASP A 60 -5.41 18.30 -2.33
C ASP A 60 -4.59 17.48 -1.31
N LEU A 61 -5.15 17.11 -0.15
CA LEU A 61 -4.39 16.51 0.94
C LEU A 61 -4.90 15.14 1.39
N ALA A 62 -6.20 14.90 1.28
CA ALA A 62 -6.80 13.66 1.71
C ALA A 62 -6.67 12.57 0.64
N LEU A 63 -6.44 11.34 1.08
CA LEU A 63 -6.45 10.17 0.22
C LEU A 63 -7.87 9.80 -0.16
N GLN A 64 -8.06 9.45 -1.41
CA GLN A 64 -9.33 8.93 -1.91
C GLN A 64 -9.22 7.41 -2.11
N LYS A 65 -10.37 6.73 -2.08
CA LYS A 65 -10.44 5.33 -2.47
C LYS A 65 -9.89 5.16 -3.89
N GLY A 66 -9.00 4.18 -4.09
CA GLY A 66 -8.34 3.97 -5.37
C GLY A 66 -7.09 4.82 -5.61
N ASP A 67 -6.72 5.71 -4.69
CA ASP A 67 -5.41 6.36 -4.72
C ASP A 67 -4.30 5.33 -4.49
N VAL A 68 -3.13 5.61 -5.05
CA VAL A 68 -1.94 4.80 -4.81
C VAL A 68 -1.03 5.51 -3.82
N VAL A 69 -0.59 4.78 -2.80
CA VAL A 69 0.30 5.28 -1.74
C VAL A 69 1.51 4.37 -1.60
N ILE A 70 2.68 4.98 -1.40
CA ILE A 70 3.94 4.30 -1.10
C ILE A 70 4.27 4.47 0.37
N SER A 71 4.55 3.38 1.07
CA SER A 71 5.23 3.42 2.36
C SER A 71 6.72 3.65 2.14
N ASN A 72 7.24 4.79 2.62
CA ASN A 72 8.64 5.16 2.45
C ASN A 72 9.60 4.27 3.28
N SER A 73 9.12 3.65 4.34
CA SER A 73 9.91 2.73 5.17
C SER A 73 9.93 1.31 4.61
N MET A 74 8.78 0.82 4.13
CA MET A 74 8.67 -0.53 3.59
C MET A 74 9.09 -0.63 2.12
N GLN A 75 9.16 0.50 1.43
CA GLN A 75 9.41 0.55 -0.03
C GLN A 75 8.38 -0.26 -0.84
N LEU A 76 7.13 -0.23 -0.40
CA LEU A 76 5.99 -0.90 -1.03
C LEU A 76 4.91 0.11 -1.38
N ALA A 77 4.20 -0.14 -2.47
CA ALA A 77 3.04 0.63 -2.90
C ALA A 77 1.76 -0.19 -2.70
N THR A 78 0.67 0.50 -2.36
CA THR A 78 -0.66 -0.11 -2.25
C THR A 78 -1.75 0.82 -2.78
N ILE A 79 -2.97 0.29 -2.93
CA ILE A 79 -4.16 1.04 -3.29
C ILE A 79 -4.97 1.30 -2.02
N VAL A 80 -5.37 2.55 -1.82
CA VAL A 80 -6.17 2.97 -0.68
C VAL A 80 -7.57 2.36 -0.78
N GLY A 81 -7.95 1.62 0.26
CA GLY A 81 -9.29 1.05 0.41
C GLY A 81 -10.30 2.06 0.94
N GLU A 82 -11.58 1.68 0.95
CA GLU A 82 -12.67 2.53 1.41
C GLU A 82 -12.51 2.94 2.87
N ALA A 83 -12.10 2.01 3.73
CA ALA A 83 -11.93 2.25 5.16
C ALA A 83 -10.85 3.31 5.51
N ASN A 84 -9.98 3.65 4.56
CA ASN A 84 -8.89 4.60 4.73
C ASN A 84 -9.03 5.85 3.84
N ALA A 85 -10.13 5.95 3.07
CA ALA A 85 -10.46 7.16 2.35
C ALA A 85 -10.70 8.33 3.33
N GLY A 86 -10.29 9.53 2.96
CA GLY A 86 -10.37 10.73 3.81
C GLY A 86 -9.15 10.94 4.72
N LYS A 87 -8.30 9.95 4.93
CA LYS A 87 -7.10 10.09 5.75
C LYS A 87 -6.01 10.90 5.04
N VAL A 88 -5.21 11.61 5.83
CA VAL A 88 -4.11 12.44 5.34
C VAL A 88 -2.79 11.68 5.47
N PRO A 89 -2.01 11.50 4.37
CA PRO A 89 -0.74 10.79 4.45
C PRO A 89 0.27 11.55 5.30
N SER A 90 0.83 10.89 6.32
CA SER A 90 1.95 11.42 7.09
C SER A 90 3.25 11.36 6.30
N LEU A 91 4.33 11.98 6.80
CA LEU A 91 5.66 12.01 6.14
C LEU A 91 6.26 10.63 5.80
N ASN A 92 5.73 9.56 6.40
CA ASN A 92 6.16 8.21 6.12
C ASN A 92 5.55 7.64 4.83
N PHE A 93 4.64 8.38 4.21
CA PHE A 93 3.92 7.96 3.01
C PHE A 93 4.06 8.99 1.90
N THR A 94 3.97 8.51 0.68
CA THR A 94 4.00 9.32 -0.54
C THR A 94 2.81 8.93 -1.41
N LYS A 95 1.92 9.88 -1.70
CA LYS A 95 0.83 9.67 -2.66
C LYS A 95 1.41 9.66 -4.08
N VAL A 96 0.86 8.80 -4.93
CA VAL A 96 1.21 8.70 -6.35
C VAL A 96 0.04 9.22 -7.16
N GLU A 97 0.23 10.36 -7.80
CA GLU A 97 -0.74 10.96 -8.71
C GLU A 97 -0.41 10.55 -10.15
N PHE A 98 -1.36 9.91 -10.82
CA PHE A 98 -1.21 9.50 -12.22
C PHE A 98 -1.52 10.67 -13.14
N CYS A 99 -0.61 10.98 -14.08
CA CYS A 99 -0.75 12.12 -14.98
C CYS A 99 -1.76 11.85 -16.11
N ASP A 100 -1.90 10.58 -16.49
CA ASP A 100 -2.78 10.11 -17.55
C ASP A 100 -3.11 8.61 -17.38
N ASP A 101 -3.93 8.06 -18.27
CA ASP A 101 -4.35 6.65 -18.26
C ASP A 101 -3.36 5.70 -18.98
N ASN A 102 -2.15 6.16 -19.30
CA ASN A 102 -1.15 5.34 -20.01
C ASN A 102 -0.45 4.32 -19.11
N LEU A 103 -0.61 4.45 -17.79
CA LEU A 103 -0.07 3.51 -16.80
C LEU A 103 -1.17 3.01 -15.86
N ASP A 104 -1.50 1.71 -15.95
CA ASP A 104 -2.48 1.08 -15.05
C ASP A 104 -1.94 1.06 -13.60
N LYS A 105 -2.78 1.48 -12.64
CA LYS A 105 -2.41 1.58 -11.21
C LYS A 105 -1.94 0.24 -10.63
N ARG A 106 -2.57 -0.87 -10.99
CA ARG A 106 -2.20 -2.22 -10.53
C ARG A 106 -0.90 -2.70 -11.15
N TYR A 107 -0.68 -2.35 -12.41
CA TYR A 107 0.59 -2.61 -13.08
C TYR A 107 1.73 -1.81 -12.44
N PHE A 108 1.50 -0.54 -12.10
CA PHE A 108 2.45 0.26 -11.31
C PHE A 108 2.80 -0.45 -9.99
N ILE A 109 1.81 -0.93 -9.24
CA ILE A 109 2.04 -1.65 -7.97
C ILE A 109 2.87 -2.91 -8.20
N TYR A 110 2.57 -3.70 -9.23
CA TYR A 110 3.40 -4.84 -9.60
C TYR A 110 4.84 -4.45 -9.87
N LEU A 111 5.04 -3.43 -10.71
CA LEU A 111 6.39 -2.96 -11.06
C LEU A 111 7.14 -2.48 -9.83
N PHE A 112 6.51 -1.69 -9.00
CA PHE A 112 7.13 -1.08 -7.83
C PHE A 112 7.46 -2.12 -6.74
N ASN A 113 6.55 -3.07 -6.50
CA ASN A 113 6.68 -4.03 -5.40
C ASN A 113 7.46 -5.29 -5.77
N ALA A 114 7.29 -5.80 -6.99
CA ALA A 114 7.71 -7.15 -7.34
C ALA A 114 8.64 -7.24 -8.55
N TYR A 115 8.59 -6.28 -9.48
CA TYR A 115 9.42 -6.38 -10.68
C TYR A 115 10.90 -6.22 -10.36
N HIS A 116 11.68 -7.22 -10.74
CA HIS A 116 13.07 -7.38 -10.34
C HIS A 116 13.94 -6.13 -10.64
N ASP A 117 13.90 -5.61 -11.88
CA ASP A 117 14.72 -4.47 -12.26
C ASP A 117 14.41 -3.21 -11.43
N VAL A 118 13.13 -2.94 -11.16
CA VAL A 118 12.72 -1.80 -10.33
C VAL A 118 13.17 -1.98 -8.88
N LYS A 119 13.06 -3.21 -8.35
CA LYS A 119 13.59 -3.52 -7.01
C LYS A 119 15.09 -3.24 -6.92
N TYR A 120 15.86 -3.66 -7.92
CA TYR A 120 17.30 -3.39 -7.97
C TYR A 120 17.61 -1.89 -8.04
N GLN A 121 16.89 -1.14 -8.86
CA GLN A 121 17.05 0.31 -8.95
C GLN A 121 16.74 0.95 -7.59
N LYS A 122 15.63 0.59 -6.94
CA LYS A 122 15.28 1.08 -5.60
C LYS A 122 16.37 0.82 -4.57
N MET A 123 16.95 -0.37 -4.55
CA MET A 123 18.03 -0.71 -3.61
C MET A 123 19.27 0.19 -3.77
N ARG A 124 19.59 0.61 -4.98
CA ARG A 124 20.73 1.52 -5.26
C ARG A 124 20.47 2.95 -4.82
N GLU A 125 19.19 3.35 -4.81
CA GLU A 125 18.77 4.72 -4.49
C GLU A 125 18.41 4.93 -3.01
N LEU A 126 18.48 3.86 -2.19
CA LEU A 126 18.22 3.95 -0.75
C LEU A 126 19.25 4.86 -0.07
N GLN A 127 18.77 5.82 0.69
CA GLN A 127 19.57 6.81 1.43
C GLN A 127 19.11 6.91 2.88
N GLY A 128 20.03 7.22 3.77
CA GLY A 128 19.79 7.43 5.20
C GLY A 128 20.94 6.94 6.07
N ASN A 129 21.00 7.44 7.29
CA ASN A 129 22.04 7.10 8.28
C ASN A 129 21.48 6.30 9.47
N GLY A 130 20.31 5.69 9.33
CA GLY A 130 19.61 4.99 10.40
C GLY A 130 19.01 3.66 9.94
N PRO A 131 18.23 3.00 10.79
CA PRO A 131 17.59 1.74 10.48
C PRO A 131 16.51 1.85 9.39
N ILE A 132 16.03 3.08 9.12
CA ILE A 132 15.00 3.33 8.10
C ILE A 132 15.66 4.10 6.95
N LEU A 133 15.85 3.40 5.84
CA LEU A 133 16.32 4.00 4.60
C LEU A 133 15.14 4.45 3.75
N ARG A 134 15.31 5.55 3.00
CA ARG A 134 14.28 6.12 2.13
C ARG A 134 14.86 6.38 0.74
N ILE A 135 14.01 6.34 -0.27
CA ILE A 135 14.37 6.77 -1.62
C ILE A 135 13.92 8.23 -1.78
N PRO A 136 14.79 9.15 -2.16
CA PRO A 136 14.39 10.52 -2.48
C PRO A 136 13.40 10.55 -3.65
N ILE A 137 12.45 11.48 -3.63
CA ILE A 137 11.44 11.62 -4.70
C ILE A 137 12.10 11.77 -6.08
N LYS A 138 13.16 12.58 -6.18
CA LYS A 138 13.91 12.74 -7.43
C LYS A 138 14.52 11.44 -7.95
N SER A 139 14.82 10.50 -7.08
CA SER A 139 15.30 9.16 -7.46
C SER A 139 14.13 8.25 -7.84
N LEU A 140 12.99 8.36 -7.15
CA LEU A 140 11.76 7.66 -7.55
C LEU A 140 11.35 8.02 -8.99
N GLU A 141 11.36 9.31 -9.34
CA GLU A 141 11.01 9.80 -10.68
C GLU A 141 11.92 9.24 -11.79
N LYS A 142 13.16 8.89 -11.45
CA LYS A 142 14.15 8.36 -12.40
C LYS A 142 14.10 6.85 -12.61
N LEU A 143 13.33 6.13 -11.80
CA LEU A 143 13.21 4.68 -11.95
C LEU A 143 12.69 4.34 -13.36
N GLU A 144 13.39 3.44 -14.03
CA GLU A 144 13.05 2.98 -15.37
C GLU A 144 12.11 1.78 -15.29
N ILE A 145 10.97 1.87 -15.96
CA ILE A 145 9.96 0.83 -16.04
C ILE A 145 9.74 0.35 -17.46
N PRO A 146 9.44 -0.94 -17.66
CA PRO A 146 9.01 -1.44 -18.95
C PRO A 146 7.58 -0.98 -19.26
N VAL A 147 7.38 -0.41 -20.45
CA VAL A 147 6.05 -0.02 -20.91
C VAL A 147 5.57 -1.03 -21.94
N VAL A 148 4.44 -1.65 -21.64
CA VAL A 148 3.72 -2.58 -22.53
C VAL A 148 2.35 -2.00 -22.86
N SER A 149 1.60 -2.62 -23.79
CA SER A 149 0.24 -2.18 -24.13
C SER A 149 -0.65 -2.13 -22.88
N LEU A 150 -1.59 -1.21 -22.82
CA LEU A 150 -2.49 -1.03 -21.66
C LEU A 150 -3.26 -2.32 -21.34
N GLU A 151 -3.72 -3.05 -22.35
CA GLU A 151 -4.37 -4.36 -22.17
C GLU A 151 -3.46 -5.34 -21.40
N LYS A 152 -2.19 -5.39 -21.74
CA LYS A 152 -1.21 -6.25 -21.07
C LYS A 152 -0.90 -5.77 -19.66
N GLN A 153 -0.83 -4.45 -19.45
CA GLN A 153 -0.66 -3.86 -18.13
C GLN A 153 -1.81 -4.28 -17.19
N VAL A 154 -3.06 -4.12 -17.65
CA VAL A 154 -4.26 -4.51 -16.91
C VAL A 154 -4.25 -6.00 -16.55
N LYS A 155 -3.90 -6.88 -17.48
CA LYS A 155 -3.80 -8.33 -17.21
C LYS A 155 -2.76 -8.65 -16.15
N ILE A 156 -1.55 -8.09 -16.26
CA ILE A 156 -0.46 -8.31 -15.31
C ILE A 156 -0.83 -7.73 -13.93
N GLY A 157 -1.32 -6.50 -13.90
CA GLY A 157 -1.71 -5.81 -12.67
C GLY A 157 -2.82 -6.56 -11.92
N ARG A 158 -3.85 -7.02 -12.62
CA ARG A 158 -4.92 -7.85 -12.03
C ARG A 158 -4.36 -9.14 -11.43
N ALA A 159 -3.59 -9.89 -12.20
CA ALA A 159 -3.00 -11.14 -11.71
C ALA A 159 -2.16 -10.92 -10.44
N TYR A 160 -1.39 -9.85 -10.39
CA TYR A 160 -0.58 -9.52 -9.22
C TYR A 160 -1.44 -9.19 -7.99
N VAL A 161 -2.42 -8.29 -8.13
CA VAL A 161 -3.30 -7.91 -7.01
C VAL A 161 -4.11 -9.10 -6.51
N GLU A 162 -4.65 -9.94 -7.40
CA GLU A 162 -5.35 -11.15 -6.98
C GLU A 162 -4.43 -12.14 -6.27
N SER A 163 -3.16 -12.24 -6.66
CA SER A 163 -2.19 -13.07 -5.92
C SER A 163 -1.94 -12.55 -4.51
N LEU A 164 -1.87 -11.23 -4.32
CA LEU A 164 -1.73 -10.61 -2.99
C LEU A 164 -2.94 -10.89 -2.09
N LYS A 165 -4.16 -10.75 -2.64
CA LYS A 165 -5.39 -11.11 -1.91
C LYS A 165 -5.41 -12.58 -1.49
N LEU A 166 -5.00 -13.47 -2.38
CA LEU A 166 -4.92 -14.90 -2.06
C LEU A 166 -3.92 -15.15 -0.93
N GLN A 167 -2.74 -14.54 -0.99
CA GLN A 167 -1.73 -14.63 0.07
C GLN A 167 -2.28 -14.13 1.41
N ALA A 168 -2.96 -12.99 1.44
CA ALA A 168 -3.58 -12.46 2.65
C ALA A 168 -4.62 -13.42 3.25
N LYS A 169 -5.48 -14.02 2.40
CA LYS A 169 -6.45 -15.04 2.84
C LYS A 169 -5.77 -16.28 3.41
N LEU A 170 -4.72 -16.79 2.77
CA LEU A 170 -3.97 -17.94 3.26
C LEU A 170 -3.33 -17.68 4.62
N ILE A 171 -2.77 -16.48 4.84
CA ILE A 171 -2.23 -16.08 6.15
C ILE A 171 -3.36 -16.05 7.21
N THR A 172 -4.52 -15.50 6.85
CA THR A 172 -5.68 -15.45 7.77
C THR A 172 -6.18 -16.85 8.11
N TYR A 173 -6.31 -17.73 7.13
CA TYR A 173 -6.70 -19.13 7.37
C TYR A 173 -5.68 -19.88 8.23
N GLY A 174 -4.37 -19.65 8.00
CA GLY A 174 -3.32 -20.24 8.85
C GLY A 174 -3.51 -19.85 10.32
N LYS A 175 -3.72 -18.57 10.62
CA LYS A 175 -4.00 -18.09 11.99
C LYS A 175 -5.28 -18.64 12.59
N LEU A 176 -6.33 -18.83 11.79
CA LEU A 176 -7.59 -19.42 12.25
C LEU A 176 -7.41 -20.90 12.61
N ILE A 177 -6.67 -21.65 11.81
CA ILE A 177 -6.37 -23.06 12.07
C ILE A 177 -5.55 -23.18 13.36
N GLU A 178 -4.52 -22.34 13.53
CA GLU A 178 -3.71 -22.30 14.74
C GLU A 178 -4.56 -22.06 15.99
N LYS A 179 -5.37 -21.00 15.98
CA LYS A 179 -6.29 -20.66 17.08
C LYS A 179 -7.29 -21.78 17.39
N PHE A 180 -7.87 -22.38 16.35
CA PHE A 180 -8.80 -23.50 16.51
C PHE A 180 -8.10 -24.71 17.15
N THR A 181 -6.90 -25.03 16.70
CA THR A 181 -6.10 -26.13 17.26
C THR A 181 -5.79 -25.92 18.73
N GLU A 182 -5.33 -24.71 19.08
CA GLU A 182 -5.06 -24.31 20.48
C GLU A 182 -6.30 -24.48 21.38
N GLN A 183 -7.46 -24.03 20.87
CA GLN A 183 -8.72 -24.16 21.60
C GLN A 183 -9.12 -25.62 21.83
N VAL A 184 -9.07 -26.46 20.78
CA VAL A 184 -9.44 -27.90 20.87
C VAL A 184 -8.51 -28.64 21.84
N LEU A 185 -7.19 -28.39 21.73
CA LEU A 185 -6.22 -29.00 22.64
C LEU A 185 -6.42 -28.53 24.10
N GLY A 186 -6.67 -27.24 24.30
CA GLY A 186 -6.96 -26.70 25.63
C GLY A 186 -8.22 -27.30 26.27
N GLU A 187 -9.31 -27.45 25.50
CA GLU A 187 -10.55 -28.06 25.97
C GLU A 187 -10.36 -29.56 26.31
N SER A 188 -9.53 -30.28 25.55
CA SER A 188 -9.22 -31.69 25.81
C SER A 188 -8.54 -31.90 27.17
N ILE A 189 -7.59 -31.02 27.53
CA ILE A 189 -6.91 -31.07 28.83
C ILE A 189 -7.88 -30.80 30.00
N VAL A 190 -8.82 -29.86 29.79
CA VAL A 190 -9.80 -29.50 30.84
C VAL A 190 -10.84 -30.60 31.06
N LYS A 191 -11.22 -31.35 30.00
CA LYS A 191 -12.16 -32.48 30.12
C LYS A 191 -11.57 -33.64 30.92
N GLU A 192 -10.34 -34.04 30.66
CA GLU A 192 -9.66 -35.09 31.47
C GLU A 192 -9.64 -34.80 32.95
N LYS A 193 -9.44 -33.53 33.35
CA LYS A 193 -9.47 -33.13 34.77
C LYS A 193 -10.85 -33.21 35.44
N LYS A 194 -11.95 -33.24 34.65
CA LYS A 194 -13.32 -33.38 35.20
C LYS A 194 -13.77 -34.82 35.30
N ASP A 195 -13.18 -35.71 34.57
CA ASP A 195 -13.50 -37.16 34.60
C ASP A 195 -12.70 -37.88 35.68
N GLU A 196 -11.68 -37.25 36.32
CA GLU A 196 -10.91 -37.77 37.42
C GLU A 196 -11.39 -37.35 38.83
N ILE A 197 -12.54 -36.60 38.92
CA ILE A 197 -13.17 -36.17 40.19
C ILE A 197 -14.53 -36.87 40.35
#